data_c92b0f5cfe97e07b0eb81e87f93ed184
#
_entry.id   c92b0f5cfe97e07b0eb81e87f93ed184
#
_cell.length_a   1.000
_cell.length_b   1.000
_cell.length_c   1.000
_cell.angle_alpha   90.00
_cell.angle_beta   90.00
_cell.angle_gamma   90.00
#
_symmetry.space_group_name_H-M   'P 1'
#
loop_
_entity.id
_entity.type
_entity.pdbx_description
1 polymer ?
#
loop_
_entity_poly.entity_id
_entity_poly.type
_entity_poly.pdbx_seq_one_letter_code
_entity_poly.pdbx_strand_id
1 'polypeptide(L)'
;MKPAILAFALTLSAAAYAQVPSAPQDMFKPLPERKDVVSWKLLSQVELVKQKDKFVPQFSSDVSALDRKEVKMQGFMMPLEMGDRQSHFILSAMPASCSFCMPGGPEQLVEVRSKQPVKYTFEPVVLTGKLAVLKDDPTGVFYRLTDAQPSN
;
A
#
# COMPACT_ATOMS: atom_id res chain seq x y z
N MET A 1 75.79 26.55 -24.88
CA MET A 1 74.87 25.39 -24.92
C MET A 1 73.92 25.52 -23.74
N LYS A 2 72.65 25.92 -24.00
CA LYS A 2 71.59 26.07 -22.97
C LYS A 2 70.56 24.95 -23.16
N PRO A 3 70.25 24.16 -22.12
CA PRO A 3 69.15 23.18 -22.25
C PRO A 3 67.80 23.86 -22.07
N ALA A 4 66.89 23.61 -22.97
CA ALA A 4 65.51 24.04 -22.90
C ALA A 4 64.72 23.02 -22.01
N ILE A 5 64.12 23.53 -20.94
CA ILE A 5 63.23 22.78 -20.07
C ILE A 5 61.83 22.80 -20.68
N LEU A 6 61.34 21.66 -21.13
CA LEU A 6 59.98 21.50 -21.62
C LEU A 6 59.06 21.26 -20.42
N ALA A 7 58.21 22.24 -20.10
CA ALA A 7 57.19 22.10 -19.07
C ALA A 7 55.99 21.40 -19.64
N PHE A 8 55.71 20.18 -19.18
CA PHE A 8 54.53 19.40 -19.51
C PHE A 8 53.36 19.78 -18.61
N ALA A 9 52.44 20.52 -19.15
CA ALA A 9 51.23 20.91 -18.42
C ALA A 9 50.26 19.75 -18.37
N LEU A 10 50.05 19.16 -17.20
CA LEU A 10 49.05 18.11 -16.94
C LEU A 10 47.69 18.76 -16.79
N THR A 11 46.85 18.68 -17.79
CA THR A 11 45.44 19.13 -17.72
C THR A 11 44.60 18.08 -16.99
N LEU A 12 44.18 18.38 -15.77
CA LEU A 12 43.26 17.58 -14.97
C LEU A 12 41.84 17.73 -15.56
N SER A 13 41.38 16.72 -16.32
CA SER A 13 40.00 16.67 -16.76
C SER A 13 39.10 16.29 -15.59
N ALA A 14 38.33 17.25 -15.05
CA ALA A 14 37.29 17.01 -14.07
C ALA A 14 36.13 16.25 -14.75
N ALA A 15 36.00 14.97 -14.45
CA ALA A 15 34.84 14.18 -14.85
C ALA A 15 33.61 14.71 -14.11
N ALA A 16 32.69 15.35 -14.83
CA ALA A 16 31.38 15.69 -14.30
C ALA A 16 30.58 14.42 -14.06
N TYR A 17 30.46 14.02 -12.80
CA TYR A 17 29.52 12.98 -12.39
C TYR A 17 28.11 13.54 -12.61
N ALA A 18 27.43 13.04 -13.63
CA ALA A 18 26.00 13.27 -13.83
C ALA A 18 25.25 12.72 -12.62
N GLN A 19 24.69 13.62 -11.81
CA GLN A 19 23.81 13.24 -10.71
C GLN A 19 22.57 12.60 -11.33
N VAL A 20 22.42 11.27 -11.14
CA VAL A 20 21.17 10.57 -11.45
C VAL A 20 20.11 11.19 -10.52
N PRO A 21 19.00 11.72 -11.05
CA PRO A 21 17.93 12.21 -10.21
C PRO A 21 17.47 11.08 -9.30
N SER A 22 17.64 11.23 -7.97
CA SER A 22 17.08 10.30 -7.00
C SER A 22 15.56 10.30 -7.17
N ALA A 23 14.96 9.11 -7.26
CA ALA A 23 13.51 8.96 -7.29
C ALA A 23 12.90 9.74 -6.10
N PRO A 24 11.73 10.37 -6.28
CA PRO A 24 11.11 11.14 -5.21
C PRO A 24 10.97 10.28 -3.96
N GLN A 25 11.64 10.66 -2.88
CA GLN A 25 11.60 9.95 -1.58
C GLN A 25 10.19 9.96 -0.96
N ASP A 26 9.30 10.78 -1.51
CA ASP A 26 7.90 10.90 -1.07
C ASP A 26 7.01 9.70 -1.42
N MET A 27 7.42 8.84 -2.35
CA MET A 27 6.64 7.63 -2.72
C MET A 27 6.58 6.54 -1.63
N PHE A 28 7.39 6.67 -0.57
CA PHE A 28 7.48 5.67 0.51
C PHE A 28 7.11 6.24 1.88
N LYS A 29 6.37 7.34 1.92
CA LYS A 29 5.89 7.86 3.20
C LYS A 29 4.94 6.85 3.85
N PRO A 30 5.18 6.46 5.11
CA PRO A 30 4.23 5.62 5.84
C PRO A 30 2.89 6.35 5.98
N LEU A 31 1.84 5.58 6.23
CA LEU A 31 0.52 6.16 6.52
C LEU A 31 0.62 7.12 7.72
N PRO A 32 0.01 8.31 7.66
CA PRO A 32 -0.11 9.18 8.82
C PRO A 32 -0.82 8.46 9.96
N GLU A 33 -0.35 8.64 11.19
CA GLU A 33 -1.02 8.05 12.35
C GLU A 33 -2.38 8.72 12.57
N ARG A 34 -3.44 7.92 12.66
CA ARG A 34 -4.80 8.34 12.95
C ARG A 34 -5.40 7.45 14.03
N LYS A 35 -6.07 8.06 15.01
CA LYS A 35 -6.74 7.34 16.11
C LYS A 35 -8.19 6.95 15.79
N ASP A 36 -8.76 7.58 14.77
CA ASP A 36 -10.16 7.43 14.36
C ASP A 36 -10.36 6.36 13.27
N VAL A 37 -9.31 5.63 12.91
CA VAL A 37 -9.35 4.56 11.90
C VAL A 37 -8.95 3.22 12.50
N VAL A 38 -9.45 2.14 11.90
CA VAL A 38 -8.98 0.79 12.24
C VAL A 38 -7.51 0.67 11.86
N SER A 39 -6.67 0.27 12.82
CA SER A 39 -5.23 0.16 12.58
C SER A 39 -4.90 -1.13 11.82
N TRP A 40 -3.96 -1.05 10.90
CA TRP A 40 -3.42 -2.20 10.18
C TRP A 40 -2.74 -3.21 11.11
N LYS A 41 -2.17 -2.73 12.23
CA LYS A 41 -1.62 -3.60 13.28
C LYS A 41 -2.70 -4.48 13.92
N LEU A 42 -3.93 -3.98 14.07
CA LEU A 42 -5.05 -4.78 14.56
C LEU A 42 -5.44 -5.82 13.51
N LEU A 43 -5.60 -5.44 12.25
CA LEU A 43 -5.96 -6.36 11.18
C LEU A 43 -4.91 -7.46 10.96
N SER A 44 -3.64 -7.21 11.29
CA SER A 44 -2.56 -8.21 11.23
C SER A 44 -2.62 -9.26 12.34
N GLN A 45 -3.57 -9.17 13.28
CA GLN A 45 -3.77 -10.18 14.32
C GLN A 45 -4.59 -11.37 13.79
N VAL A 46 -3.97 -12.08 12.86
CA VAL A 46 -4.54 -13.26 12.21
C VAL A 46 -3.46 -14.32 12.05
N GLU A 47 -3.82 -15.57 12.29
CA GLU A 47 -2.95 -16.71 12.10
C GLU A 47 -3.51 -17.62 11.01
N LEU A 48 -2.63 -18.20 10.18
CA LEU A 48 -3.03 -19.21 9.21
C LEU A 48 -2.96 -20.60 9.85
N VAL A 49 -4.10 -21.21 10.03
CA VAL A 49 -4.22 -22.55 10.62
C VAL A 49 -4.53 -23.57 9.53
N LYS A 50 -3.75 -24.64 9.51
CA LYS A 50 -4.00 -25.75 8.57
C LYS A 50 -5.25 -26.53 8.99
N GLN A 51 -6.25 -26.56 8.12
CA GLN A 51 -7.47 -27.37 8.26
C GLN A 51 -7.59 -28.32 7.06
N LYS A 52 -7.42 -29.62 7.34
CA LYS A 52 -7.36 -30.64 6.27
C LYS A 52 -6.27 -30.28 5.25
N ASP A 53 -6.66 -29.96 4.02
CA ASP A 53 -5.74 -29.69 2.90
C ASP A 53 -5.58 -28.19 2.57
N LYS A 54 -6.17 -27.29 3.37
CA LYS A 54 -6.09 -25.84 3.16
C LYS A 54 -5.67 -25.08 4.42
N PHE A 55 -5.09 -23.88 4.22
CA PHE A 55 -4.88 -22.92 5.29
C PHE A 55 -6.07 -21.99 5.37
N VAL A 56 -6.59 -21.76 6.58
CA VAL A 56 -7.68 -20.83 6.83
C VAL A 56 -7.24 -19.78 7.84
N PRO A 57 -7.68 -18.51 7.70
CA PRO A 57 -7.36 -17.48 8.67
C PRO A 57 -8.13 -17.68 9.98
N GLN A 58 -7.41 -17.61 11.09
CA GLN A 58 -7.95 -17.53 12.43
C GLN A 58 -7.72 -16.14 12.98
N PHE A 59 -8.78 -15.36 13.08
CA PHE A 59 -8.74 -13.97 13.52
C PHE A 59 -8.80 -13.88 15.05
N SER A 60 -8.12 -12.86 15.62
CA SER A 60 -8.29 -12.53 17.03
C SER A 60 -9.75 -12.13 17.34
N SER A 61 -10.11 -12.12 18.64
CA SER A 61 -11.42 -11.66 19.10
C SER A 61 -11.70 -10.23 18.66
N ASP A 62 -10.70 -9.37 18.74
CA ASP A 62 -10.82 -7.95 18.45
C ASP A 62 -11.04 -7.70 16.94
N VAL A 63 -10.34 -8.45 16.08
CA VAL A 63 -10.59 -8.44 14.63
C VAL A 63 -11.98 -8.98 14.32
N SER A 64 -12.36 -10.11 14.92
CA SER A 64 -13.68 -10.73 14.72
C SER A 64 -14.83 -9.81 15.15
N ALA A 65 -14.62 -8.98 16.17
CA ALA A 65 -15.60 -8.01 16.63
C ALA A 65 -15.86 -6.86 15.64
N LEU A 66 -14.98 -6.66 14.65
CA LEU A 66 -15.17 -5.68 13.58
C LEU A 66 -16.10 -6.18 12.47
N ASP A 67 -16.41 -7.48 12.45
CA ASP A 67 -17.27 -8.03 11.40
C ASP A 67 -18.64 -7.36 11.37
N ARG A 68 -19.06 -6.95 10.17
CA ARG A 68 -20.30 -6.22 9.89
C ARG A 68 -20.44 -4.85 10.58
N LYS A 69 -19.37 -4.32 11.16
CA LYS A 69 -19.36 -2.98 11.74
C LYS A 69 -19.07 -1.93 10.67
N GLU A 70 -19.66 -0.75 10.85
CA GLU A 70 -19.22 0.43 10.12
C GLU A 70 -17.91 0.90 10.73
N VAL A 71 -16.88 1.01 9.89
CA VAL A 71 -15.53 1.39 10.31
C VAL A 71 -14.96 2.45 9.38
N LYS A 72 -13.99 3.18 9.89
CA LYS A 72 -13.18 4.10 9.12
C LYS A 72 -11.81 3.46 8.90
N MET A 73 -11.31 3.48 7.67
CA MET A 73 -10.02 2.91 7.30
C MET A 73 -9.22 3.90 6.46
N GLN A 74 -7.90 3.84 6.60
CA GLN A 74 -6.95 4.63 5.81
C GLN A 74 -6.00 3.69 5.08
N GLY A 75 -5.66 4.01 3.83
CA GLY A 75 -4.70 3.21 3.06
C GLY A 75 -4.45 3.78 1.67
N PHE A 76 -3.61 3.10 0.93
CA PHE A 76 -3.28 3.41 -0.46
C PHE A 76 -4.17 2.63 -1.41
N MET A 77 -4.63 3.29 -2.47
CA MET A 77 -5.48 2.65 -3.49
C MET A 77 -4.62 1.83 -4.46
N MET A 78 -5.04 0.58 -4.69
CA MET A 78 -4.55 -0.25 -5.80
C MET A 78 -5.74 -0.55 -6.71
N PRO A 79 -5.78 0.04 -7.93
CA PRO A 79 -6.92 -0.09 -8.82
C PRO A 79 -7.06 -1.52 -9.34
N LEU A 80 -8.28 -2.02 -9.42
CA LEU A 80 -8.64 -3.28 -10.08
C LEU A 80 -9.40 -3.05 -11.39
N GLU A 81 -9.80 -1.81 -11.64
CA GLU A 81 -10.55 -1.39 -12.82
C GLU A 81 -9.72 -0.41 -13.66
N MET A 82 -10.03 -0.28 -14.94
CA MET A 82 -9.43 0.71 -15.81
C MET A 82 -10.06 2.08 -15.57
N GLY A 83 -9.27 3.14 -15.77
CA GLY A 83 -9.71 4.54 -15.66
C GLY A 83 -9.29 5.23 -14.36
N ASP A 84 -9.65 6.51 -14.27
CA ASP A 84 -9.26 7.42 -13.18
C ASP A 84 -10.21 7.38 -11.96
N ARG A 85 -11.31 6.66 -12.08
CA ARG A 85 -12.30 6.47 -11.00
C ARG A 85 -12.56 4.99 -10.78
N GLN A 86 -12.53 4.56 -9.53
CA GLN A 86 -12.58 3.17 -9.12
C GLN A 86 -13.79 2.92 -8.21
N SER A 87 -14.61 1.93 -8.54
CA SER A 87 -15.67 1.42 -7.66
C SER A 87 -15.23 0.16 -6.94
N HIS A 88 -14.26 -0.56 -7.51
CA HIS A 88 -13.69 -1.78 -6.99
C HIS A 88 -12.17 -1.70 -7.02
N PHE A 89 -11.54 -1.76 -5.87
CA PHE A 89 -10.09 -1.63 -5.71
C PHE A 89 -9.61 -2.29 -4.42
N ILE A 90 -8.31 -2.43 -4.27
CA ILE A 90 -7.69 -2.83 -3.01
C ILE A 90 -7.24 -1.59 -2.27
N LEU A 91 -7.51 -1.53 -0.97
CA LEU A 91 -6.90 -0.61 -0.02
C LEU A 91 -5.75 -1.34 0.66
N SER A 92 -4.56 -0.76 0.64
CA SER A 92 -3.35 -1.35 1.16
C SER A 92 -2.74 -0.53 2.30
N ALA A 93 -2.13 -1.21 3.27
CA ALA A 93 -1.34 -0.59 4.34
C ALA A 93 -0.09 0.15 3.82
N MET A 94 0.44 -0.26 2.68
CA MET A 94 1.66 0.27 2.09
C MET A 94 1.42 0.70 0.63
N PRO A 95 2.13 1.73 0.16
CA PRO A 95 2.03 2.12 -1.24
C PRO A 95 2.56 0.99 -2.14
N ALA A 96 1.94 0.80 -3.29
CA ALA A 96 2.44 -0.11 -4.31
C ALA A 96 3.78 0.42 -4.84
N SER A 97 4.86 -0.28 -4.54
CA SER A 97 6.19 0.03 -5.06
C SER A 97 6.38 -0.40 -6.52
N CYS A 98 5.50 -1.26 -7.01
CA CYS A 98 5.45 -1.69 -8.40
C CYS A 98 4.01 -2.04 -8.78
N SER A 99 3.64 -1.81 -10.06
CA SER A 99 2.26 -2.04 -10.56
C SER A 99 1.80 -3.51 -10.52
N PHE A 100 2.72 -4.44 -10.27
CA PHE A 100 2.47 -5.89 -10.26
C PHE A 100 2.81 -6.55 -8.93
N CYS A 101 3.25 -5.76 -7.93
CA CYS A 101 3.64 -6.28 -6.62
C CYS A 101 2.53 -6.03 -5.61
N MET A 102 2.04 -7.09 -4.97
CA MET A 102 1.16 -6.95 -3.81
C MET A 102 1.99 -6.43 -2.63
N PRO A 103 1.65 -5.28 -2.05
CA PRO A 103 2.39 -4.74 -0.91
C PRO A 103 1.97 -5.43 0.39
N GLY A 104 2.54 -6.59 0.67
CA GLY A 104 2.29 -7.35 1.89
C GLY A 104 1.37 -8.56 1.72
N GLY A 105 1.06 -9.21 2.83
CA GLY A 105 0.15 -10.34 2.90
C GLY A 105 -1.33 -9.93 2.89
N PRO A 106 -2.26 -10.91 2.83
CA PRO A 106 -3.70 -10.64 2.78
C PRO A 106 -4.21 -9.89 4.02
N GLU A 107 -3.50 -9.93 5.15
CA GLU A 107 -3.79 -9.17 6.38
C GLU A 107 -3.52 -7.67 6.24
N GLN A 108 -2.79 -7.26 5.22
CA GLN A 108 -2.46 -5.85 4.92
C GLN A 108 -3.26 -5.31 3.73
N LEU A 109 -4.26 -6.04 3.29
CA LEU A 109 -5.08 -5.73 2.13
C LEU A 109 -6.56 -5.79 2.49
N VAL A 110 -7.34 -4.84 1.99
CA VAL A 110 -8.80 -4.82 2.11
C VAL A 110 -9.40 -4.61 0.72
N GLU A 111 -10.22 -5.55 0.27
CA GLU A 111 -11.02 -5.35 -0.94
C GLU A 111 -12.10 -4.30 -0.67
N VAL A 112 -12.16 -3.27 -1.49
CA VAL A 112 -13.13 -2.18 -1.35
C VAL A 112 -14.13 -2.22 -2.48
N ARG A 113 -15.42 -2.14 -2.11
CA ARG A 113 -16.54 -1.91 -3.01
C ARG A 113 -17.24 -0.63 -2.59
N SER A 114 -17.04 0.43 -3.36
CA SER A 114 -17.56 1.75 -3.01
C SER A 114 -18.96 1.99 -3.61
N LYS A 115 -19.77 2.78 -2.91
CA LYS A 115 -21.09 3.20 -3.38
C LYS A 115 -21.03 4.05 -4.64
N GLN A 116 -19.99 4.88 -4.73
CA GLN A 116 -19.74 5.78 -5.85
C GLN A 116 -18.26 5.68 -6.26
N PRO A 117 -17.94 5.83 -7.56
CA PRO A 117 -16.57 5.75 -8.01
C PRO A 117 -15.69 6.81 -7.33
N VAL A 118 -14.61 6.36 -6.69
CA VAL A 118 -13.61 7.19 -6.02
C VAL A 118 -12.51 7.54 -7.01
N LYS A 119 -12.09 8.80 -7.05
CA LYS A 119 -10.98 9.22 -7.90
C LYS A 119 -9.68 8.55 -7.43
N TYR A 120 -8.97 7.93 -8.36
CA TYR A 120 -7.67 7.33 -8.06
C TYR A 120 -6.64 8.39 -7.65
N THR A 121 -5.86 8.08 -6.64
CA THR A 121 -4.75 8.91 -6.16
C THR A 121 -3.62 8.04 -5.64
N PHE A 122 -2.40 8.54 -5.70
CA PHE A 122 -1.23 7.94 -5.06
C PHE A 122 -1.13 8.28 -3.56
N GLU A 123 -1.85 9.32 -3.12
CA GLU A 123 -1.93 9.68 -1.71
C GLU A 123 -2.86 8.74 -0.95
N PRO A 124 -2.63 8.54 0.37
CA PRO A 124 -3.54 7.75 1.20
C PRO A 124 -4.97 8.33 1.16
N VAL A 125 -5.95 7.44 1.06
CA VAL A 125 -7.36 7.80 1.18
C VAL A 125 -7.93 7.32 2.49
N VAL A 126 -8.94 8.03 3.00
CA VAL A 126 -9.73 7.61 4.15
C VAL A 126 -11.12 7.26 3.68
N LEU A 127 -11.59 6.08 4.06
CA LEU A 127 -12.89 5.54 3.66
C LEU A 127 -13.68 5.11 4.90
N THR A 128 -14.98 5.36 4.89
CA THR A 128 -15.93 4.77 5.83
C THR A 128 -16.77 3.74 5.09
N GLY A 129 -17.01 2.59 5.71
CA GLY A 129 -17.82 1.53 5.13
C GLY A 129 -18.03 0.37 6.09
N LYS A 130 -18.77 -0.63 5.65
CA LYS A 130 -19.07 -1.82 6.43
C LYS A 130 -18.00 -2.88 6.20
N LEU A 131 -17.25 -3.24 7.25
CA LEU A 131 -16.20 -4.26 7.17
C LEU A 131 -16.79 -5.65 7.28
N ALA A 132 -16.38 -6.55 6.39
CA ALA A 132 -16.59 -7.98 6.49
C ALA A 132 -15.26 -8.69 6.77
N VAL A 133 -15.26 -9.58 7.76
CA VAL A 133 -14.12 -10.44 8.12
C VAL A 133 -14.37 -11.83 7.52
N LEU A 134 -13.56 -12.22 6.55
CA LEU A 134 -13.80 -13.35 5.66
C LEU A 134 -12.93 -14.56 6.04
N LYS A 135 -13.55 -15.62 6.52
CA LYS A 135 -12.85 -16.84 6.97
C LYS A 135 -12.54 -17.82 5.83
N ASP A 136 -13.26 -17.77 4.75
CA ASP A 136 -13.12 -18.69 3.61
C ASP A 136 -13.63 -18.02 2.32
N ASP A 137 -12.91 -16.99 1.87
CA ASP A 137 -13.22 -16.32 0.61
C ASP A 137 -12.44 -16.97 -0.54
N PRO A 138 -13.08 -17.32 -1.67
CA PRO A 138 -12.42 -18.01 -2.79
C PRO A 138 -11.32 -17.17 -3.46
N THR A 139 -11.34 -15.84 -3.28
CA THR A 139 -10.30 -14.94 -3.81
C THR A 139 -9.11 -14.79 -2.86
N GLY A 140 -9.18 -15.37 -1.65
CA GLY A 140 -8.12 -15.34 -0.65
C GLY A 140 -8.02 -14.02 0.12
N VAL A 141 -8.97 -13.09 -0.02
CA VAL A 141 -8.99 -11.86 0.78
C VAL A 141 -9.54 -12.14 2.18
N PHE A 142 -8.95 -11.47 3.17
CA PHE A 142 -9.38 -11.59 4.56
C PHE A 142 -10.41 -10.54 4.96
N TYR A 143 -10.40 -9.41 4.28
CA TYR A 143 -11.22 -8.25 4.61
C TYR A 143 -11.87 -7.66 3.37
N ARG A 144 -13.15 -7.29 3.51
CA ARG A 144 -13.88 -6.54 2.47
C ARG A 144 -14.61 -5.37 3.09
N LEU A 145 -14.43 -4.18 2.56
CA LEU A 145 -15.14 -2.98 2.92
C LEU A 145 -16.22 -2.71 1.88
N THR A 146 -17.48 -2.88 2.26
CA THR A 146 -18.62 -2.64 1.39
C THR A 146 -19.28 -1.31 1.71
N ASP A 147 -20.07 -0.80 0.77
CA ASP A 147 -20.74 0.51 0.90
C ASP A 147 -19.75 1.64 1.20
N ALA A 148 -18.52 1.47 0.75
CA ALA A 148 -17.44 2.39 1.07
C ALA A 148 -17.68 3.78 0.43
N GLN A 149 -17.29 4.81 1.15
CA GLN A 149 -17.32 6.19 0.67
C GLN A 149 -16.17 6.99 1.28
N PRO A 150 -15.62 7.98 0.56
CA PRO A 150 -14.60 8.87 1.10
C PRO A 150 -15.06 9.55 2.39
N SER A 151 -14.15 9.66 3.34
CA SER A 151 -14.38 10.30 4.65
C SER A 151 -13.17 11.19 4.97
N ASN A 152 -13.36 12.20 5.78
CA ASN A 152 -12.28 13.08 6.25
C ASN A 152 -11.70 12.57 7.58
#